data_d4c99504213ccd6a7b5c7be6303cbd2b
#
_entry.id   d4c99504213ccd6a7b5c7be6303cbd2b
#
_cell.length_a   1.000
_cell.length_b   1.000
_cell.length_c   1.000
_cell.angle_alpha   90.00
_cell.angle_beta   90.00
_cell.angle_gamma   90.00
#
_symmetry.space_group_name_H-M   'P 1'
#
loop_
_entity.id
_entity.type
_entity.pdbx_description
1 polymer ?
#
loop_
_entity_poly.entity_id
_entity_poly.type
_entity_poly.pdbx_seq_one_letter_code
_entity_poly.pdbx_strand_id
1 'polypeptide(L)'
;MSLLFGKKHCDIRAWEDVLFKGTGNHSVQPDIALYERLTKAQIENDCRIILESARIMAHTSDSGVAESRRKLIGERYAHLMTLKPYAEISQRALIKDAEQAYRKAW
;
A
#
# COMPACT_ATOMS: atom_id res chain seq x y z
N MET A 1 -22.71 0.68 -13.58
CA MET A 1 -22.49 0.88 -13.53
C MET A 1 -22.15 0.94 -13.56
N SER A 2 -21.88 1.05 -13.45
CA SER A 2 -21.46 1.30 -13.46
C SER A 2 -21.40 1.86 -13.24
N LEU A 3 -21.53 2.04 -13.07
CA LEU A 3 -21.32 2.63 -12.77
C LEU A 3 -20.94 2.88 -12.33
N LEU A 4 -21.01 2.64 -12.39
CA LEU A 4 -20.33 3.08 -11.93
C LEU A 4 -19.37 2.83 -12.04
N PHE A 5 -19.07 2.15 -12.92
CA PHE A 5 -18.15 1.97 -13.10
C PHE A 5 -17.56 2.18 -14.36
N GLY A 6 -18.08 1.87 -15.54
CA GLY A 6 -17.56 2.53 -16.62
C GLY A 6 -17.18 3.89 -16.27
N LYS A 7 -17.93 4.39 -15.37
CA LYS A 7 -17.62 5.58 -14.88
C LYS A 7 -16.38 5.62 -14.18
N LYS A 8 -15.93 4.62 -13.59
CA LYS A 8 -14.69 4.65 -12.86
C LYS A 8 -13.52 4.93 -13.73
N HIS A 9 -13.59 4.49 -14.94
CA HIS A 9 -12.51 4.81 -15.83
C HIS A 9 -12.44 6.28 -16.09
N CYS A 10 -13.59 6.87 -16.24
CA CYS A 10 -13.63 8.30 -16.45
C CYS A 10 -13.05 9.02 -15.25
N ASP A 11 -13.30 8.48 -14.08
CA ASP A 11 -12.80 9.10 -12.88
C ASP A 11 -11.29 9.13 -12.85
N ILE A 12 -10.66 8.05 -13.29
CA ILE A 12 -9.22 8.01 -13.31
C ILE A 12 -8.67 9.05 -14.25
N ARG A 13 -9.30 9.23 -15.40
CA ARG A 13 -8.85 10.24 -16.31
C ARG A 13 -9.08 11.63 -15.78
N ALA A 14 -10.18 11.82 -15.10
CA ALA A 14 -10.46 13.12 -14.50
C ALA A 14 -9.37 13.45 -13.48
N TRP A 15 -8.92 12.46 -12.76
CA TRP A 15 -7.86 12.67 -11.82
C TRP A 15 -6.59 13.11 -12.49
N GLU A 16 -6.22 12.47 -13.56
CA GLU A 16 -5.03 12.84 -14.30
C GLU A 16 -5.14 14.26 -14.81
N ASP A 17 -6.30 14.63 -15.32
CA ASP A 17 -6.50 15.98 -15.80
C ASP A 17 -6.35 16.99 -14.69
N VAL A 18 -6.90 16.70 -13.54
CA VAL A 18 -6.78 17.60 -12.42
C VAL A 18 -5.32 17.73 -11.98
N LEU A 19 -4.62 16.63 -11.98
CA LEU A 19 -3.24 16.66 -11.51
C LEU A 19 -2.29 17.28 -12.53
N PHE A 20 -2.52 17.05 -13.79
CA PHE A 20 -1.55 17.42 -14.79
C PHE A 20 -1.99 18.47 -15.77
N LYS A 21 -3.28 18.75 -15.85
CA LYS A 21 -3.74 19.73 -16.72
C LYS A 21 -4.64 20.67 -16.08
N GLY A 22 -5.26 20.24 -15.06
CA GLY A 22 -6.33 20.96 -14.46
C GLY A 22 -5.95 22.29 -13.96
N THR A 23 -4.75 22.53 -13.73
CA THR A 23 -4.40 23.80 -13.23
C THR A 23 -4.16 24.75 -14.33
N GLY A 24 -4.33 24.25 -15.48
CA GLY A 24 -4.24 25.12 -16.55
C GLY A 24 -2.86 25.43 -16.89
N ASN A 25 -2.02 24.99 -16.34
CA ASN A 25 -0.89 25.34 -16.58
C ASN A 25 -0.05 24.51 -16.77
N HIS A 26 0.00 24.18 -17.26
CA HIS A 26 0.78 23.79 -17.81
C HIS A 26 1.98 23.52 -17.20
N SER A 27 2.50 23.96 -16.65
CA SER A 27 3.71 23.69 -16.07
C SER A 27 3.45 23.04 -14.82
N VAL A 28 2.45 22.30 -14.76
CA VAL A 28 2.11 21.66 -13.59
C VAL A 28 3.15 20.70 -13.23
N GLN A 29 3.69 20.81 -12.08
CA GLN A 29 4.59 19.85 -11.55
C GLN A 29 3.87 19.01 -10.54
N PRO A 30 4.21 17.73 -10.44
CA PRO A 30 3.63 16.87 -9.43
C PRO A 30 3.90 17.46 -8.05
N ASP A 31 2.93 17.34 -7.18
CA ASP A 31 3.11 17.79 -5.81
C ASP A 31 3.97 16.76 -5.09
N ILE A 32 5.24 17.04 -4.99
CA ILE A 32 6.19 16.11 -4.41
C ILE A 32 5.88 15.83 -2.95
N ALA A 33 5.50 16.86 -2.22
CA ALA A 33 5.17 16.68 -0.81
C ALA A 33 3.97 15.74 -0.62
N LEU A 34 2.97 15.89 -1.48
CA LEU A 34 1.81 15.00 -1.42
C LEU A 34 2.21 13.58 -1.78
N TYR A 35 3.03 13.43 -2.79
CA TYR A 35 3.48 12.13 -3.23
C TYR A 35 4.26 11.43 -2.12
N GLU A 36 5.13 12.17 -1.44
CA GLU A 36 5.90 11.62 -0.33
C GLU A 36 4.99 11.18 0.80
N ARG A 37 3.97 11.98 1.11
CA ARG A 37 3.04 11.61 2.17
C ARG A 37 2.26 10.36 1.82
N LEU A 38 1.84 10.24 0.56
CA LEU A 38 1.10 9.05 0.13
C LEU A 38 1.98 7.82 0.19
N THR A 39 3.23 7.94 -0.23
CA THR A 39 4.16 6.82 -0.19
C THR A 39 4.39 6.38 1.25
N LYS A 40 4.58 7.34 2.14
CA LYS A 40 4.77 7.05 3.55
C LYS A 40 3.55 6.35 4.13
N ALA A 41 2.37 6.83 3.80
CA ALA A 41 1.13 6.23 4.30
C ALA A 41 0.96 4.81 3.77
N GLN A 42 1.33 4.56 2.52
CA GLN A 42 1.24 3.23 1.96
C GLN A 42 2.21 2.26 2.62
N ILE A 43 3.42 2.72 2.91
CA ILE A 43 4.40 1.90 3.60
C ILE A 43 3.86 1.52 4.98
N GLU A 44 3.33 2.48 5.71
CA GLU A 44 2.80 2.21 7.04
C GLU A 44 1.61 1.26 6.97
N ASN A 45 0.75 1.44 5.97
CA ASN A 45 -0.39 0.58 5.82
C ASN A 45 0.00 -0.86 5.51
N ASP A 46 0.96 -1.05 4.60
CA ASP A 46 1.44 -2.39 4.26
C ASP A 46 2.05 -3.07 5.48
N CYS A 47 2.87 -2.35 6.23
CA CYS A 47 3.49 -2.90 7.42
C CYS A 47 2.43 -3.30 8.45
N ARG A 48 1.43 -2.46 8.65
CA ARG A 48 0.38 -2.74 9.61
C ARG A 48 -0.41 -3.98 9.21
N ILE A 49 -0.74 -4.10 7.92
CA ILE A 49 -1.49 -5.25 7.44
C ILE A 49 -0.68 -6.53 7.64
N ILE A 50 0.62 -6.49 7.33
CA ILE A 50 1.48 -7.66 7.51
C ILE A 50 1.54 -8.06 8.98
N LEU A 51 1.77 -7.10 9.86
CA LEU A 51 1.90 -7.41 11.29
C LEU A 51 0.59 -7.90 11.87
N GLU A 52 -0.52 -7.29 11.48
CA GLU A 52 -1.82 -7.69 11.97
C GLU A 52 -2.19 -9.07 11.47
N SER A 53 -1.91 -9.36 10.20
CA SER A 53 -2.21 -10.65 9.62
C SER A 53 -1.35 -11.75 10.25
N ALA A 54 -0.10 -11.44 10.55
CA ALA A 54 0.76 -12.40 11.23
C ALA A 54 0.22 -12.72 12.62
N ARG A 55 -0.30 -11.71 13.32
CA ARG A 55 -0.87 -11.94 14.64
C ARG A 55 -2.12 -12.80 14.55
N ILE A 56 -2.97 -12.55 13.55
CA ILE A 56 -4.16 -13.36 13.35
C ILE A 56 -3.78 -14.81 13.07
N MET A 57 -2.78 -15.03 12.22
CA MET A 57 -2.32 -16.39 11.94
C MET A 57 -1.85 -17.10 13.20
N ALA A 58 -1.17 -16.39 14.06
CA ALA A 58 -0.63 -16.99 15.27
C ALA A 58 -1.71 -17.39 16.26
N HIS A 59 -2.88 -16.74 16.18
CA HIS A 59 -3.94 -16.97 17.15
C HIS A 59 -5.15 -17.72 16.61
N THR A 60 -5.18 -18.02 15.33
CA THR A 60 -6.32 -18.72 14.79
C THR A 60 -6.06 -20.23 14.74
N SER A 61 -7.11 -21.00 14.96
CA SER A 61 -7.03 -22.44 14.76
C SER A 61 -7.64 -22.83 13.41
N ASP A 62 -8.17 -21.87 12.67
CA ASP A 62 -8.81 -22.13 11.39
C ASP A 62 -7.75 -22.07 10.29
N SER A 63 -7.50 -23.20 9.64
CA SER A 63 -6.49 -23.27 8.59
C SER A 63 -6.84 -22.41 7.38
N GLY A 64 -8.13 -22.23 7.10
CA GLY A 64 -8.53 -21.38 5.99
C GLY A 64 -8.22 -19.92 6.26
N VAL A 65 -8.44 -19.48 7.48
CA VAL A 65 -8.09 -18.13 7.88
C VAL A 65 -6.58 -17.95 7.84
N ALA A 66 -5.84 -18.91 8.36
CA ALA A 66 -4.39 -18.83 8.38
C ALA A 66 -3.83 -18.72 6.96
N GLU A 67 -4.34 -19.53 6.04
CA GLU A 67 -3.86 -19.51 4.67
C GLU A 67 -4.21 -18.20 3.97
N SER A 68 -5.42 -17.69 4.23
CA SER A 68 -5.84 -16.43 3.66
C SER A 68 -4.94 -15.28 4.14
N ARG A 69 -4.60 -15.29 5.41
CA ARG A 69 -3.71 -14.27 5.96
C ARG A 69 -2.29 -14.40 5.45
N ARG A 70 -1.84 -15.63 5.25
CA ARG A 70 -0.52 -15.87 4.71
C ARG A 70 -0.38 -15.30 3.31
N LYS A 71 -1.41 -15.50 2.47
CA LYS A 71 -1.40 -14.93 1.13
C LYS A 71 -1.40 -13.42 1.17
N LEU A 72 -2.16 -12.85 2.06
CA LEU A 72 -2.22 -11.40 2.20
C LEU A 72 -0.86 -10.84 2.62
N ILE A 73 -0.19 -11.53 3.54
CA ILE A 73 1.15 -11.13 3.95
C ILE A 73 2.09 -11.13 2.75
N GLY A 74 2.04 -12.15 1.92
CA GLY A 74 2.90 -12.22 0.75
C GLY A 74 2.64 -11.10 -0.23
N GLU A 75 1.37 -10.79 -0.48
CA GLU A 75 1.00 -9.72 -1.38
C GLU A 75 1.44 -8.36 -0.86
N ARG A 76 1.21 -8.12 0.42
CA ARG A 76 1.58 -6.84 1.00
C ARG A 76 3.09 -6.69 1.11
N TYR A 77 3.78 -7.78 1.37
CA TYR A 77 5.23 -7.74 1.41
C TYR A 77 5.82 -7.41 0.04
N ALA A 78 5.28 -7.99 -1.02
CA ALA A 78 5.74 -7.69 -2.37
C ALA A 78 5.54 -6.20 -2.68
N HIS A 79 4.39 -5.66 -2.30
CA HIS A 79 4.13 -4.25 -2.51
C HIS A 79 5.06 -3.38 -1.66
N LEU A 80 5.28 -3.78 -0.41
CA LEU A 80 6.17 -3.05 0.48
C LEU A 80 7.59 -2.99 -0.09
N MET A 81 8.04 -4.06 -0.73
CA MET A 81 9.38 -4.07 -1.29
C MET A 81 9.53 -3.08 -2.44
N THR A 82 8.45 -2.77 -3.15
CA THR A 82 8.53 -1.76 -4.19
C THR A 82 8.63 -0.36 -3.62
N LEU A 83 8.17 -0.17 -2.39
CA LEU A 83 8.18 1.13 -1.75
C LEU A 83 9.36 1.33 -0.80
N LYS A 84 10.00 0.24 -0.41
CA LYS A 84 11.06 0.30 0.59
C LYS A 84 12.18 1.29 0.27
N PRO A 85 12.62 1.42 -0.99
CA PRO A 85 13.68 2.38 -1.30
C PRO A 85 13.31 3.82 -0.98
N TYR A 86 12.03 4.11 -0.87
CA TYR A 86 11.55 5.46 -0.61
C TYR A 86 11.18 5.68 0.84
N ALA A 87 11.48 4.72 1.70
CA ALA A 87 11.10 4.81 3.10
C ALA A 87 11.96 5.82 3.83
N GLU A 88 11.35 6.50 4.79
CA GLU A 88 12.08 7.40 5.66
C GLU A 88 12.78 6.61 6.75
N ILE A 89 13.77 7.24 7.34
CA ILE A 89 14.52 6.59 8.42
C ILE A 89 13.57 6.19 9.56
N SER A 90 12.58 7.02 9.84
CA SER A 90 11.64 6.73 10.91
C SER A 90 10.80 5.48 10.66
N GLN A 91 10.73 5.03 9.42
CA GLN A 91 9.94 3.86 9.06
C GLN A 91 10.74 2.57 9.04
N ARG A 92 12.05 2.66 9.17
CA ARG A 92 12.90 1.48 9.02
C ARG A 92 12.63 0.40 10.05
N ALA A 93 12.37 0.80 11.29
CA ALA A 93 12.07 -0.17 12.33
C ALA A 93 10.79 -0.92 12.03
N LEU A 94 9.77 -0.19 11.56
CA LEU A 94 8.49 -0.80 11.24
C LEU A 94 8.63 -1.77 10.06
N ILE A 95 9.40 -1.39 9.06
CA ILE A 95 9.64 -2.26 7.90
C ILE A 95 10.38 -3.52 8.35
N LYS A 96 11.34 -3.36 9.23
CA LYS A 96 12.09 -4.52 9.73
C LYS A 96 11.16 -5.48 10.46
N ASP A 97 10.25 -4.96 11.27
CA ASP A 97 9.29 -5.80 11.96
C ASP A 97 8.39 -6.54 10.97
N ALA A 98 7.96 -5.86 9.92
CA ALA A 98 7.12 -6.48 8.90
C ALA A 98 7.90 -7.56 8.15
N GLU A 99 9.18 -7.33 7.87
CA GLU A 99 10.01 -8.33 7.21
C GLU A 99 10.17 -9.57 8.07
N GLN A 100 10.34 -9.38 9.36
CA GLN A 100 10.45 -10.52 10.26
C GLN A 100 9.14 -11.30 10.32
N ALA A 101 8.03 -10.60 10.36
CA ALA A 101 6.72 -11.25 10.37
C ALA A 101 6.51 -12.05 9.08
N TYR A 102 6.93 -11.49 7.95
CA TYR A 102 6.84 -12.18 6.68
C TYR A 102 7.67 -13.48 6.71
N ARG A 103 8.90 -13.40 7.20
CA ARG A 103 9.76 -14.58 7.24
C ARG A 103 9.19 -15.68 8.11
N LYS A 104 8.55 -15.31 9.20
CA LYS A 104 7.94 -16.31 10.08
C LYS A 104 6.69 -16.92 9.45
N ALA A 105 5.97 -16.17 8.64
CA ALA A 105 4.74 -16.65 8.04
C ALA A 105 5.02 -17.51 6.81
N TRP A 106 6.10 -17.25 6.15
CA TRP A 106 6.51 -17.97 4.96
C TRP A 106 7.73 -18.84 5.22
#